data_d7a54adb01021689a223033d87351aba
#
_entry.id   d7a54adb01021689a223033d87351aba
#
_cell.length_a   1.000
_cell.length_b   1.000
_cell.length_c   1.000
_cell.angle_alpha   90.00
_cell.angle_beta   90.00
_cell.angle_gamma   90.00
#
_symmetry.space_group_name_H-M   'P 1'
#
loop_
_entity.id
_entity.type
_entity.pdbx_description
1 polymer ?
#
loop_
_entity_poly.entity_id
_entity_poly.type
_entity_poly.pdbx_seq_one_letter_code
_entity_poly.pdbx_strand_id
1 'polypeptide(L)'
;DYLSVYFNVKDDNHPPVHFMLLHTMSSVFRGTLSPWLGCSINLVCLGITLWLLLRLGRQLADVFSLEGKGRQLGILAVLLYGMSTGALATMLLIRMYGLLSCLCVALFSVHVEKWKNNGFDKKNKGLIAITVLGFLTQYFFLFYCLLLAAVTAVILLYRHRNKELWCY
;
A
#
# COMPACT_ATOMS: atom_id res chain seq x y z
N ASP A 1 -22.53 13.38 -6.89
CA ASP A 1 -22.11 14.10 -5.70
C ASP A 1 -21.46 13.14 -4.71
N TYR A 2 -20.28 13.50 -4.16
CA TYR A 2 -19.50 12.68 -3.23
C TYR A 2 -20.23 12.42 -1.91
N LEU A 3 -21.03 13.38 -1.42
CA LEU A 3 -21.84 13.19 -0.23
C LEU A 3 -22.88 12.09 -0.43
N SER A 4 -23.50 12.03 -1.60
CA SER A 4 -24.44 10.98 -1.96
C SER A 4 -23.76 9.60 -1.99
N VAL A 5 -22.54 9.51 -2.55
CA VAL A 5 -21.75 8.27 -2.53
C VAL A 5 -21.44 7.86 -1.09
N TYR A 6 -21.01 8.79 -0.25
CA TYR A 6 -20.72 8.51 1.16
C TYR A 6 -21.98 8.00 1.91
N PHE A 7 -23.11 8.65 1.76
CA PHE A 7 -24.37 8.25 2.44
C PHE A 7 -24.88 6.89 1.96
N ASN A 8 -24.67 6.56 0.68
CA ASN A 8 -25.07 5.24 0.16
C ASN A 8 -24.15 4.10 0.63
N VAL A 9 -22.92 4.41 1.01
CA VAL A 9 -21.90 3.40 1.39
C VAL A 9 -21.69 3.36 2.91
N LYS A 10 -22.20 4.33 3.68
CA LYS A 10 -21.96 4.43 5.14
C LYS A 10 -22.37 3.19 5.94
N ASP A 11 -23.39 2.46 5.45
CA ASP A 11 -23.91 1.24 6.08
C ASP A 11 -23.32 -0.03 5.47
N ASP A 12 -22.39 0.09 4.52
CA ASP A 12 -21.64 -1.03 3.94
C ASP A 12 -20.46 -1.41 4.85
N ASN A 13 -20.07 -2.67 4.80
CA ASN A 13 -18.87 -3.18 5.48
C ASN A 13 -17.54 -2.68 4.86
N HIS A 14 -17.61 -1.86 3.81
CA HIS A 14 -16.47 -1.35 3.08
C HIS A 14 -16.33 0.17 3.23
N PRO A 15 -15.14 0.67 3.59
CA PRO A 15 -14.88 2.10 3.68
C PRO A 15 -14.99 2.82 2.33
N PRO A 16 -15.22 4.15 2.33
CA PRO A 16 -15.69 4.88 1.16
C PRO A 16 -14.64 5.21 0.09
N VAL A 17 -13.33 5.10 0.36
CA VAL A 17 -12.28 5.63 -0.53
C VAL A 17 -12.34 5.03 -1.93
N HIS A 18 -12.50 3.71 -2.05
CA HIS A 18 -12.57 3.05 -3.35
C HIS A 18 -13.78 3.52 -4.17
N PHE A 19 -14.94 3.66 -3.54
CA PHE A 19 -16.17 4.14 -4.18
C PHE A 19 -16.07 5.60 -4.63
N MET A 20 -15.39 6.45 -3.83
CA MET A 20 -15.10 7.84 -4.21
C MET A 20 -14.17 7.92 -5.43
N LEU A 21 -13.17 7.05 -5.50
CA LEU A 21 -12.30 6.95 -6.68
C LEU A 21 -13.07 6.50 -7.92
N LEU A 22 -13.93 5.49 -7.79
CA LEU A 22 -14.82 5.04 -8.88
C LEU A 22 -15.76 6.16 -9.34
N HIS A 23 -16.33 6.92 -8.40
CA HIS A 23 -17.17 8.07 -8.72
C HIS A 23 -16.38 9.15 -9.47
N THR A 24 -15.15 9.42 -9.06
CA THR A 24 -14.26 10.36 -9.78
C THR A 24 -14.02 9.92 -11.21
N MET A 25 -13.66 8.65 -11.40
CA MET A 25 -13.40 8.10 -12.74
C MET A 25 -14.65 8.16 -13.62
N SER A 26 -15.82 7.76 -13.09
CA SER A 26 -17.09 7.83 -13.84
C SER A 26 -17.53 9.26 -14.16
N SER A 27 -17.16 10.23 -13.33
CA SER A 27 -17.46 11.64 -13.55
C SER A 27 -16.61 12.26 -14.66
N VAL A 28 -15.34 11.81 -14.79
CA VAL A 28 -14.42 12.27 -15.85
C VAL A 28 -14.82 11.68 -17.21
N PHE A 29 -15.23 10.43 -17.25
CA PHE A 29 -15.59 9.70 -18.48
C PHE A 29 -17.11 9.56 -18.63
N ARG A 30 -17.82 10.67 -18.62
CA ARG A 30 -19.29 10.71 -18.72
C ARG A 30 -19.80 9.97 -19.96
N GLY A 31 -20.77 9.08 -19.75
CA GLY A 31 -21.47 8.38 -20.83
C GLY A 31 -20.90 7.03 -21.22
N THR A 32 -19.78 6.59 -20.64
CA THR A 32 -19.19 5.26 -20.89
C THR A 32 -19.20 4.42 -19.63
N LEU A 33 -20.18 3.56 -19.47
CA LEU A 33 -20.16 2.49 -18.46
C LEU A 33 -19.36 1.31 -19.01
N SER A 34 -18.03 1.41 -19.01
CA SER A 34 -17.16 0.32 -19.43
C SER A 34 -16.55 -0.37 -18.20
N PRO A 35 -16.53 -1.73 -18.15
CA PRO A 35 -15.81 -2.46 -17.11
C PRO A 35 -14.32 -2.05 -17.00
N TRP A 36 -13.70 -1.67 -18.11
CA TRP A 36 -12.32 -1.17 -18.16
C TRP A 36 -12.11 0.09 -17.33
N LEU A 37 -13.13 0.96 -17.25
CA LEU A 37 -13.07 2.15 -16.41
C LEU A 37 -13.00 1.77 -14.92
N GLY A 38 -13.79 0.78 -14.49
CA GLY A 38 -13.74 0.27 -13.13
C GLY A 38 -12.39 -0.41 -12.78
N CYS A 39 -11.81 -1.13 -13.75
CA CYS A 39 -10.52 -1.80 -13.57
C CYS A 39 -9.32 -0.85 -13.67
N SER A 40 -9.48 0.35 -14.24
CA SER A 40 -8.38 1.31 -14.47
C SER A 40 -7.67 1.69 -13.17
N ILE A 41 -8.40 1.85 -12.07
CA ILE A 41 -7.84 2.16 -10.75
C ILE A 41 -6.87 1.05 -10.33
N ASN A 42 -7.28 -0.21 -10.47
CA ASN A 42 -6.46 -1.36 -10.11
C ASN A 42 -5.24 -1.51 -11.03
N LEU A 43 -5.36 -1.18 -12.32
CA LEU A 43 -4.23 -1.18 -13.25
C LEU A 43 -3.19 -0.11 -12.89
N VAL A 44 -3.65 1.08 -12.53
CA VAL A 44 -2.74 2.14 -12.03
C VAL A 44 -2.08 1.69 -10.73
N CYS A 45 -2.84 1.13 -9.79
CA CYS A 45 -2.32 0.60 -8.54
C CYS A 45 -1.31 -0.54 -8.78
N LEU A 46 -1.54 -1.40 -9.78
CA LEU A 46 -0.56 -2.43 -10.19
C LEU A 46 0.74 -1.79 -10.62
N GLY A 47 0.70 -0.82 -11.53
CA GLY A 47 1.91 -0.12 -12.00
C GLY A 47 2.71 0.50 -10.85
N ILE A 48 2.02 1.16 -9.92
CA ILE A 48 2.64 1.73 -8.71
C ILE A 48 3.22 0.62 -7.83
N THR A 49 2.50 -0.49 -7.63
CA THR A 49 2.96 -1.63 -6.83
C THR A 49 4.23 -2.23 -7.41
N LEU A 50 4.28 -2.47 -8.72
CA LEU A 50 5.46 -3.01 -9.39
C LEU A 50 6.67 -2.08 -9.26
N TRP A 51 6.46 -0.77 -9.40
CA TRP A 51 7.50 0.22 -9.17
C TRP A 51 8.00 0.24 -7.72
N LEU A 52 7.09 0.16 -6.75
CA LEU A 52 7.43 0.06 -5.33
C LEU A 52 8.20 -1.21 -5.01
N LEU A 53 7.86 -2.35 -5.62
CA LEU A 53 8.58 -3.61 -5.45
C LEU A 53 10.01 -3.54 -5.99
N LEU A 54 10.22 -2.86 -7.14
CA LEU A 54 11.58 -2.59 -7.65
C LEU A 54 12.39 -1.75 -6.66
N ARG A 55 11.78 -0.72 -6.10
CA ARG A 55 12.42 0.14 -5.09
C ARG A 55 12.71 -0.64 -3.81
N LEU A 56 11.74 -1.43 -3.34
CA LEU A 56 11.84 -2.24 -2.13
C LEU A 56 12.98 -3.27 -2.21
N GLY A 57 13.18 -3.89 -3.39
CA GLY A 57 14.30 -4.80 -3.60
C GLY A 57 15.66 -4.14 -3.34
N ARG A 58 15.84 -2.87 -3.75
CA ARG A 58 17.06 -2.10 -3.45
C ARG A 58 17.16 -1.79 -1.96
N GLN A 59 16.07 -1.33 -1.35
CA GLN A 59 16.05 -1.01 0.08
C GLN A 59 16.39 -2.24 0.95
N LEU A 60 15.84 -3.40 0.61
CA LEU A 60 16.11 -4.66 1.32
C LEU A 60 17.56 -5.13 1.12
N ALA A 61 18.10 -5.00 -0.09
CA ALA A 61 19.50 -5.34 -0.34
C ALA A 61 20.45 -4.49 0.53
N ASP A 62 20.12 -3.20 0.69
CA ASP A 62 20.90 -2.31 1.56
C ASP A 62 20.79 -2.71 3.04
N VAL A 63 19.58 -3.07 3.50
CA VAL A 63 19.35 -3.50 4.90
C VAL A 63 20.08 -4.79 5.23
N PHE A 64 20.14 -5.73 4.29
CA PHE A 64 20.76 -7.05 4.47
C PHE A 64 22.21 -7.11 3.94
N SER A 65 22.80 -5.98 3.55
CA SER A 65 24.18 -5.88 3.04
C SER A 65 24.42 -6.80 1.84
N LEU A 66 23.42 -6.97 0.98
CA LEU A 66 23.48 -7.76 -0.23
C LEU A 66 23.99 -6.90 -1.40
N GLU A 67 25.27 -6.59 -1.40
CA GLU A 67 25.87 -5.69 -2.39
C GLU A 67 25.58 -6.13 -3.84
N GLY A 68 25.15 -5.18 -4.67
CA GLY A 68 24.88 -5.39 -6.08
C GLY A 68 23.60 -6.19 -6.43
N LYS A 69 22.94 -6.83 -5.45
CA LYS A 69 21.76 -7.69 -5.69
C LYS A 69 20.41 -6.99 -5.65
N GLY A 70 20.36 -5.72 -5.27
CA GLY A 70 19.11 -4.99 -5.07
C GLY A 70 18.21 -4.92 -6.31
N ARG A 71 18.80 -4.75 -7.49
CA ARG A 71 18.05 -4.79 -8.77
C ARG A 71 17.46 -6.17 -9.05
N GLN A 72 18.21 -7.21 -8.80
CA GLN A 72 17.80 -8.61 -9.03
C GLN A 72 16.65 -8.98 -8.08
N LEU A 73 16.76 -8.63 -6.80
CA LEU A 73 15.69 -8.82 -5.81
C LEU A 73 14.40 -8.08 -6.19
N GLY A 74 14.52 -6.83 -6.66
CA GLY A 74 13.38 -6.07 -7.13
C GLY A 74 12.72 -6.67 -8.36
N ILE A 75 13.50 -7.11 -9.35
CA ILE A 75 12.99 -7.78 -10.55
C ILE A 75 12.30 -9.10 -10.17
N LEU A 76 12.91 -9.90 -9.30
CA LEU A 76 12.31 -11.14 -8.83
C LEU A 76 10.98 -10.90 -8.13
N ALA A 77 10.89 -9.90 -7.24
CA ALA A 77 9.66 -9.53 -6.56
C ALA A 77 8.56 -9.09 -7.56
N VAL A 78 8.93 -8.30 -8.58
CA VAL A 78 8.01 -7.88 -9.65
C VAL A 78 7.50 -9.07 -10.45
N LEU A 79 8.37 -10.00 -10.82
CA LEU A 79 7.97 -11.19 -11.58
C LEU A 79 7.05 -12.09 -10.74
N LEU A 80 7.42 -12.39 -9.50
CA LEU A 80 6.63 -13.22 -8.60
C LEU A 80 5.24 -12.63 -8.33
N TYR A 81 5.18 -11.32 -8.06
CA TYR A 81 3.92 -10.64 -7.81
C TYR A 81 3.11 -10.48 -9.09
N GLY A 82 3.72 -9.93 -10.16
CA GLY A 82 3.02 -9.60 -11.40
C GLY A 82 2.49 -10.82 -12.16
N MET A 83 3.13 -11.98 -12.01
CA MET A 83 2.70 -13.26 -12.61
C MET A 83 1.82 -14.08 -11.65
N SER A 84 1.59 -13.62 -10.43
CA SER A 84 0.72 -14.35 -9.51
C SER A 84 -0.75 -14.27 -9.94
N THR A 85 -1.44 -15.40 -9.83
CA THR A 85 -2.88 -15.46 -10.13
C THR A 85 -3.69 -14.51 -9.26
N GLY A 86 -3.27 -14.29 -8.02
CA GLY A 86 -3.89 -13.34 -7.10
C GLY A 86 -3.79 -11.89 -7.59
N ALA A 87 -2.62 -11.44 -8.06
CA ALA A 87 -2.45 -10.09 -8.62
C ALA A 87 -3.30 -9.93 -9.89
N LEU A 88 -3.27 -10.91 -10.80
CA LEU A 88 -4.05 -10.87 -12.04
C LEU A 88 -5.56 -10.85 -11.75
N ALA A 89 -6.04 -11.68 -10.83
CA ALA A 89 -7.45 -11.69 -10.44
C ALA A 89 -7.89 -10.35 -9.83
N THR A 90 -7.08 -9.76 -8.95
CA THR A 90 -7.41 -8.46 -8.33
C THR A 90 -7.45 -7.31 -9.34
N MET A 91 -6.72 -7.38 -10.46
CA MET A 91 -6.75 -6.37 -11.52
C MET A 91 -8.06 -6.36 -12.30
N LEU A 92 -8.67 -7.53 -12.48
CA LEU A 92 -9.91 -7.71 -13.25
C LEU A 92 -11.18 -7.51 -12.40
N LEU A 93 -11.03 -7.40 -11.08
CA LEU A 93 -12.15 -7.13 -10.17
C LEU A 93 -12.30 -5.62 -9.93
N ILE A 94 -13.54 -5.11 -10.06
CA ILE A 94 -13.86 -3.72 -9.68
C ILE A 94 -14.06 -3.69 -8.16
N ARG A 95 -12.96 -3.90 -7.44
CA ARG A 95 -12.89 -3.96 -5.97
C ARG A 95 -11.63 -3.25 -5.47
N MET A 96 -11.61 -2.91 -4.20
CA MET A 96 -10.53 -2.17 -3.54
C MET A 96 -9.22 -2.94 -3.35
N TYR A 97 -9.16 -4.22 -3.72
CA TYR A 97 -8.01 -5.08 -3.40
C TYR A 97 -6.71 -4.65 -4.09
N GLY A 98 -6.77 -4.13 -5.33
CA GLY A 98 -5.60 -3.58 -6.02
C GLY A 98 -5.05 -2.34 -5.31
N LEU A 99 -5.93 -1.43 -4.87
CA LEU A 99 -5.55 -0.26 -4.08
C LEU A 99 -5.00 -0.68 -2.72
N LEU A 100 -5.63 -1.64 -2.04
CA LEU A 100 -5.18 -2.16 -0.76
C LEU A 100 -3.77 -2.75 -0.85
N SER A 101 -3.51 -3.59 -1.85
CA SER A 101 -2.18 -4.19 -2.10
C SER A 101 -1.12 -3.11 -2.32
N CYS A 102 -1.44 -2.09 -3.10
CA CYS A 102 -0.56 -0.94 -3.33
C CYS A 102 -0.21 -0.22 -2.01
N LEU A 103 -1.20 0.04 -1.17
CA LEU A 103 -1.00 0.71 0.13
C LEU A 103 -0.21 -0.17 1.11
N CYS A 104 -0.41 -1.50 1.11
CA CYS A 104 0.40 -2.43 1.90
C CYS A 104 1.88 -2.36 1.52
N VAL A 105 2.19 -2.43 0.22
CA VAL A 105 3.58 -2.37 -0.25
C VAL A 105 4.18 -0.99 -0.01
N ALA A 106 3.41 0.08 -0.18
CA ALA A 106 3.84 1.44 0.12
C ALA A 106 4.18 1.62 1.59
N LEU A 107 3.31 1.16 2.51
CA LEU A 107 3.54 1.25 3.95
C LEU A 107 4.78 0.44 4.36
N PHE A 108 4.95 -0.77 3.83
CA PHE A 108 6.13 -1.59 4.09
C PHE A 108 7.42 -0.93 3.59
N SER A 109 7.40 -0.36 2.37
CA SER A 109 8.56 0.36 1.82
C SER A 109 8.97 1.55 2.71
N VAL A 110 8.01 2.30 3.25
CA VAL A 110 8.29 3.39 4.21
C VAL A 110 8.90 2.86 5.50
N HIS A 111 8.43 1.72 6.03
CA HIS A 111 9.01 1.12 7.23
C HIS A 111 10.45 0.63 7.00
N VAL A 112 10.72 -0.04 5.89
CA VAL A 112 12.06 -0.50 5.52
C VAL A 112 13.02 0.68 5.40
N GLU A 113 12.58 1.78 4.78
CA GLU A 113 13.38 3.00 4.68
C GLU A 113 13.70 3.60 6.07
N LYS A 114 12.73 3.60 6.98
CA LYS A 114 12.93 4.06 8.36
C LYS A 114 13.81 3.14 9.18
N TRP A 115 13.70 1.82 9.01
CA TRP A 115 14.60 0.86 9.65
C TRP A 115 16.06 1.05 9.20
N LYS A 116 16.26 1.39 7.90
CA LYS A 116 17.58 1.68 7.35
C LYS A 116 18.13 3.00 7.90
N ASN A 117 17.35 4.09 7.86
CA ASN A 117 17.79 5.44 8.12
C ASN A 117 17.67 5.85 9.59
N ASN A 118 17.21 4.95 10.47
CA ASN A 118 16.98 5.26 11.87
C ASN A 118 16.07 6.49 12.09
N GLY A 119 14.95 6.53 11.36
CA GLY A 119 14.14 7.72 11.19
C GLY A 119 12.74 7.71 11.83
N PHE A 120 12.49 6.88 12.86
CA PHE A 120 11.17 6.83 13.53
C PHE A 120 10.96 7.97 14.54
N ASP A 121 11.99 8.70 14.92
CA ASP A 121 11.92 9.88 15.76
C ASP A 121 11.32 11.12 15.07
N LYS A 122 11.23 11.09 13.74
CA LYS A 122 10.70 12.19 12.93
C LYS A 122 9.26 11.93 12.49
N LYS A 123 8.39 12.94 12.68
CA LYS A 123 7.03 12.90 12.15
C LYS A 123 7.05 12.58 10.66
N ASN A 124 6.39 11.50 10.28
CA ASN A 124 6.30 11.08 8.90
C ASN A 124 4.86 11.22 8.39
N LYS A 125 4.59 12.35 7.72
CA LYS A 125 3.28 12.63 7.12
C LYS A 125 2.87 11.55 6.11
N GLY A 126 3.82 10.98 5.37
CA GLY A 126 3.56 9.91 4.41
C GLY A 126 3.09 8.61 5.08
N LEU A 127 3.71 8.22 6.21
CA LEU A 127 3.29 7.05 6.98
C LEU A 127 1.84 7.23 7.47
N ILE A 128 1.54 8.38 8.08
CA ILE A 128 0.19 8.70 8.57
C ILE A 128 -0.81 8.67 7.40
N ALA A 129 -0.50 9.33 6.29
CA ALA A 129 -1.39 9.40 5.14
C ALA A 129 -1.69 8.02 4.55
N ILE A 130 -0.66 7.16 4.38
CA ILE A 130 -0.84 5.80 3.85
C ILE A 130 -1.66 4.95 4.84
N THR A 131 -1.42 5.08 6.14
CA THR A 131 -2.18 4.34 7.18
C THR A 131 -3.66 4.74 7.18
N VAL A 132 -3.94 6.04 7.14
CA VAL A 132 -5.32 6.55 7.10
C VAL A 132 -6.02 6.12 5.80
N LEU A 133 -5.36 6.28 4.64
CA LEU A 133 -5.92 5.84 3.36
C LEU A 133 -6.16 4.34 3.32
N GLY A 134 -5.26 3.54 3.87
CA GLY A 134 -5.40 2.09 3.94
C GLY A 134 -6.58 1.66 4.79
N PHE A 135 -6.76 2.26 5.97
CA PHE A 135 -7.91 2.01 6.84
C PHE A 135 -9.23 2.44 6.17
N LEU A 136 -9.24 3.60 5.50
CA LEU A 136 -10.39 4.09 4.75
C LEU A 136 -10.62 3.35 3.41
N THR A 137 -9.72 2.47 3.01
CA THR A 137 -9.90 1.57 1.86
C THR A 137 -10.47 0.23 2.32
N GLN A 138 -9.98 -0.32 3.43
CA GLN A 138 -10.44 -1.59 3.98
C GLN A 138 -10.09 -1.68 5.47
N TYR A 139 -11.07 -2.01 6.32
CA TYR A 139 -10.86 -2.12 7.78
C TYR A 139 -9.83 -3.19 8.16
N PHE A 140 -9.73 -4.27 7.40
CA PHE A 140 -8.71 -5.31 7.62
C PHE A 140 -7.27 -4.81 7.47
N PHE A 141 -7.04 -3.64 6.86
CA PHE A 141 -5.73 -3.00 6.83
C PHE A 141 -5.16 -2.73 8.23
N LEU A 142 -6.03 -2.60 9.24
CA LEU A 142 -5.64 -2.45 10.64
C LEU A 142 -4.79 -3.64 11.12
N PHE A 143 -5.16 -4.87 10.77
CA PHE A 143 -4.37 -6.06 11.14
C PHE A 143 -2.98 -6.04 10.54
N TYR A 144 -2.86 -5.58 9.29
CA TYR A 144 -1.57 -5.38 8.64
C TYR A 144 -0.73 -4.32 9.37
N CYS A 145 -1.32 -3.20 9.74
CA CYS A 145 -0.65 -2.14 10.52
C CYS A 145 -0.17 -2.67 11.88
N LEU A 146 -1.01 -3.42 12.61
CA LEU A 146 -0.65 -4.00 13.90
C LEU A 146 0.52 -5.00 13.77
N LEU A 147 0.49 -5.87 12.76
CA LEU A 147 1.59 -6.78 12.49
C LEU A 147 2.89 -6.03 12.20
N LEU A 148 2.82 -5.01 11.34
CA LEU A 148 3.98 -4.20 10.98
C LEU A 148 4.51 -3.39 12.16
N ALA A 149 3.62 -2.90 13.01
CA ALA A 149 3.98 -2.23 14.26
C ALA A 149 4.70 -3.19 15.23
N ALA A 150 4.19 -4.41 15.39
CA ALA A 150 4.82 -5.43 16.22
C ALA A 150 6.23 -5.78 15.72
N VAL A 151 6.38 -6.01 14.41
CA VAL A 151 7.70 -6.27 13.80
C VAL A 151 8.65 -5.08 14.01
N THR A 152 8.16 -3.85 13.82
CA THR A 152 8.95 -2.64 14.04
C THR A 152 9.39 -2.53 15.50
N ALA A 153 8.48 -2.76 16.46
CA ALA A 153 8.80 -2.74 17.87
C ALA A 153 9.89 -3.76 18.22
N VAL A 154 9.80 -4.98 17.71
CA VAL A 154 10.83 -6.02 17.92
C VAL A 154 12.18 -5.57 17.36
N ILE A 155 12.22 -5.00 16.15
CA ILE A 155 13.46 -4.51 15.53
C ILE A 155 14.07 -3.38 16.36
N LEU A 156 13.26 -2.41 16.83
CA LEU A 156 13.72 -1.29 17.63
C LEU A 156 14.24 -1.74 19.01
N LEU A 157 13.56 -2.68 19.66
CA LEU A 157 14.01 -3.28 20.91
C LEU A 157 15.34 -4.03 20.73
N TYR A 158 15.45 -4.86 19.71
CA TYR A 158 16.67 -5.59 19.39
C TYR A 158 17.87 -4.66 19.15
N ARG A 159 17.61 -3.49 18.50
CA ARG A 159 18.64 -2.47 18.24
C ARG A 159 18.86 -1.51 19.40
N HIS A 160 18.25 -1.75 20.57
CA HIS A 160 18.31 -0.87 21.75
C HIS A 160 17.92 0.59 21.49
N ARG A 161 16.95 0.81 20.58
CA ARG A 161 16.51 2.14 20.14
C ARG A 161 15.21 2.58 20.84
N ASN A 162 15.20 2.55 22.15
CA ASN A 162 14.02 2.79 22.98
C ASN A 162 13.37 4.17 22.76
N LYS A 163 14.16 5.20 22.46
CA LYS A 163 13.63 6.55 22.16
C LYS A 163 12.71 6.55 20.94
N GLU A 164 13.06 5.82 19.89
CA GLU A 164 12.26 5.74 18.68
C GLU A 164 11.01 4.87 18.86
N LEU A 165 11.07 3.88 19.74
CA LEU A 165 9.90 3.07 20.08
C LEU A 165 8.79 3.93 20.72
N TRP A 166 9.15 4.93 21.54
CA TRP A 166 8.20 5.88 22.12
C TRP A 166 7.67 6.92 21.13
N CYS A 167 8.38 7.17 20.03
CA CYS A 167 7.97 8.11 18.98
C CYS A 167 7.17 7.44 17.85
N TYR A 168 7.22 6.12 17.74
CA TYR A 168 6.54 5.33 16.73
C TYR A 168 5.08 5.11 17.08
#